data_432a6812e8d164fe9d1b438f1f6f90b8
#
_entry.id   432a6812e8d164fe9d1b438f1f6f90b8
#
_cell.length_a   1.000
_cell.length_b   1.000
_cell.length_c   1.000
_cell.angle_alpha   90.00
_cell.angle_beta   90.00
_cell.angle_gamma   90.00
#
_symmetry.space_group_name_H-M   'P 1'
#
loop_
_entity.id
_entity.type
_entity.pdbx_description
1 polymer ?
#
loop_
_entity_poly.entity_id
_entity_poly.type
_entity_poly.pdbx_seq_one_letter_code
_entity_poly.pdbx_strand_id
1 'polypeptide(L)'
;CFLGTELVDVIVDRYNIRLRRKAVEVGRMLLQLKMFAHVTDDHIFMDEKYYYRFTAHDEPLILNTWRKWNDRVDPDPVNLILRLKKKLNDIIAKHRRPSDGLVAYDEVERDVDFTAFEESTCELQRVELKTMSETDKLAFCLNVYNLMIKHAFAQVGRPESSMKREFFFSNISYNIGGEVYSLNDVENGILRGNKKPAGFHIYRP
;
A
#
# COMPACT_ATOMS: atom_id res chain seq x y z
N CYS A 1 10.61 5.41 -5.77
CA CYS A 1 11.27 6.67 -6.14
C CYS A 1 12.57 6.36 -6.86
N PHE A 2 13.04 7.31 -7.66
CA PHE A 2 14.28 7.26 -8.41
C PHE A 2 14.94 8.65 -8.38
N LEU A 3 16.25 8.70 -8.65
CA LEU A 3 16.97 9.97 -8.76
C LEU A 3 16.85 10.52 -10.19
N GLY A 4 16.85 11.85 -10.34
CA GLY A 4 16.87 12.48 -11.67
C GLY A 4 18.05 12.03 -12.53
N THR A 5 19.23 11.88 -11.91
CA THR A 5 20.42 11.35 -12.58
C THR A 5 20.23 9.91 -13.08
N GLU A 6 19.61 9.04 -12.30
CA GLU A 6 19.34 7.63 -12.68
C GLU A 6 18.40 7.56 -13.90
N LEU A 7 17.33 8.37 -13.91
CA LEU A 7 16.43 8.39 -15.06
C LEU A 7 17.13 8.90 -16.32
N VAL A 8 17.98 9.93 -16.18
CA VAL A 8 18.77 10.44 -17.32
C VAL A 8 19.70 9.37 -17.85
N ASP A 9 20.39 8.60 -16.98
CA ASP A 9 21.26 7.49 -17.39
C ASP A 9 20.46 6.43 -18.16
N VAL A 10 19.31 6.01 -17.63
CA VAL A 10 18.42 5.04 -18.28
C VAL A 10 17.96 5.54 -19.66
N ILE A 11 17.59 6.82 -19.80
CA ILE A 11 17.14 7.40 -21.07
C ILE A 11 18.31 7.44 -22.08
N VAL A 12 19.50 7.84 -21.63
CA VAL A 12 20.72 7.87 -22.45
C VAL A 12 21.02 6.48 -23.00
N ASP A 13 21.07 5.48 -22.12
CA ASP A 13 21.43 4.10 -22.49
C ASP A 13 20.37 3.44 -23.37
N ARG A 14 19.10 3.55 -22.97
CA ARG A 14 17.98 2.86 -23.65
C ARG A 14 17.72 3.37 -25.05
N TYR A 15 17.87 4.69 -25.25
CA TYR A 15 17.56 5.37 -26.52
C TYR A 15 18.80 5.84 -27.27
N ASN A 16 20.01 5.47 -26.82
CA ASN A 16 21.28 5.83 -27.41
C ASN A 16 21.42 7.36 -27.66
N ILE A 17 21.00 8.15 -26.67
CA ILE A 17 21.03 9.62 -26.76
C ILE A 17 22.42 10.13 -26.39
N ARG A 18 23.17 10.65 -27.35
CA ARG A 18 24.55 11.13 -27.14
C ARG A 18 24.69 12.34 -26.21
N LEU A 19 23.64 13.12 -26.02
CA LEU A 19 23.70 14.38 -25.27
C LEU A 19 22.74 14.30 -24.06
N ARG A 20 23.26 14.26 -22.85
CA ARG A 20 22.48 14.24 -21.59
C ARG A 20 21.39 15.31 -21.54
N ARG A 21 21.64 16.54 -22.05
CA ARG A 21 20.62 17.60 -22.11
C ARG A 21 19.34 17.18 -22.84
N LYS A 22 19.45 16.36 -23.91
CA LYS A 22 18.28 15.84 -24.62
C LYS A 22 17.51 14.81 -23.77
N ALA A 23 18.22 14.00 -22.99
CA ALA A 23 17.58 13.09 -22.06
C ALA A 23 16.84 13.86 -20.94
N VAL A 24 17.39 14.99 -20.48
CA VAL A 24 16.70 15.90 -19.52
C VAL A 24 15.43 16.49 -20.15
N GLU A 25 15.46 16.89 -21.42
CA GLU A 25 14.26 17.38 -22.13
C GLU A 25 13.18 16.32 -22.19
N VAL A 26 13.55 15.06 -22.50
CA VAL A 26 12.62 13.92 -22.44
C VAL A 26 12.06 13.73 -21.03
N GLY A 27 12.89 13.78 -20.01
CA GLY A 27 12.45 13.71 -18.61
C GLY A 27 11.46 14.83 -18.26
N ARG A 28 11.68 16.06 -18.73
CA ARG A 28 10.73 17.18 -18.53
C ARG A 28 9.41 16.94 -19.24
N MET A 29 9.43 16.39 -20.45
CA MET A 29 8.19 16.03 -21.16
C MET A 29 7.41 14.96 -20.40
N LEU A 30 8.08 13.92 -19.88
CA LEU A 30 7.45 12.86 -19.08
C LEU A 30 6.85 13.42 -17.78
N LEU A 31 7.52 14.39 -17.13
CA LEU A 31 6.99 15.09 -15.97
C LEU A 31 5.73 15.92 -16.32
N GLN A 32 5.75 16.64 -17.46
CA GLN A 32 4.58 17.39 -17.96
C GLN A 32 3.40 16.48 -18.30
N LEU A 33 3.68 15.27 -18.82
CA LEU A 33 2.68 14.23 -19.07
C LEU A 33 2.22 13.53 -17.78
N LYS A 34 2.69 13.99 -16.60
CA LYS A 34 2.36 13.41 -15.29
C LYS A 34 2.68 11.91 -15.18
N MET A 35 3.70 11.44 -15.89
CA MET A 35 4.18 10.06 -15.77
C MET A 35 4.91 9.85 -14.44
N PHE A 36 5.51 10.89 -13.92
CA PHE A 36 6.10 10.97 -12.58
C PHE A 36 6.02 12.41 -12.05
N ALA A 37 6.26 12.58 -10.75
CA ALA A 37 6.29 13.88 -10.08
C ALA A 37 7.53 13.96 -9.18
N HIS A 38 7.98 15.20 -8.87
CA HIS A 38 8.95 15.42 -7.82
C HIS A 38 8.33 15.06 -6.46
N VAL A 39 9.08 14.47 -5.54
CA VAL A 39 8.54 13.97 -4.27
C VAL A 39 7.87 15.07 -3.43
N THR A 40 8.38 16.32 -3.54
CA THR A 40 7.84 17.51 -2.85
C THR A 40 7.11 18.48 -3.77
N ASP A 41 6.98 18.14 -5.07
CA ASP A 41 6.38 19.00 -6.12
C ASP A 41 7.03 20.39 -6.29
N ASP A 42 8.24 20.59 -5.75
CA ASP A 42 8.91 21.91 -5.70
C ASP A 42 9.83 22.14 -6.92
N HIS A 43 10.15 21.10 -7.69
CA HIS A 43 11.16 21.20 -8.74
C HIS A 43 10.68 20.60 -10.07
N ILE A 44 11.12 21.23 -11.17
CA ILE A 44 11.07 20.64 -12.50
C ILE A 44 12.05 19.47 -12.58
N PHE A 45 11.94 18.64 -13.64
CA PHE A 45 12.89 17.54 -13.83
C PHE A 45 14.30 18.07 -14.14
N MET A 46 15.28 17.56 -13.38
CA MET A 46 16.70 17.94 -13.45
C MET A 46 17.60 16.71 -13.40
N ASP A 47 18.77 16.79 -14.06
CA ASP A 47 19.84 15.78 -14.00
C ASP A 47 20.66 15.96 -12.71
N GLU A 48 19.98 15.79 -11.58
CA GLU A 48 20.54 15.98 -10.24
C GLU A 48 19.99 14.94 -9.27
N LYS A 49 20.50 14.94 -8.02
CA LYS A 49 20.09 13.99 -6.98
C LYS A 49 18.76 14.39 -6.32
N TYR A 50 17.81 14.84 -7.12
CA TYR A 50 16.43 15.02 -6.70
C TYR A 50 15.64 13.74 -6.85
N TYR A 51 14.71 13.49 -5.92
CA TYR A 51 13.86 12.31 -5.92
C TYR A 51 12.57 12.56 -6.68
N TYR A 52 12.23 11.62 -7.55
CA TYR A 52 10.99 11.59 -8.31
C TYR A 52 10.26 10.26 -8.04
N ARG A 53 8.93 10.26 -8.17
CA ARG A 53 8.09 9.07 -8.04
C ARG A 53 7.19 8.95 -9.27
N PHE A 54 6.96 7.74 -9.73
CA PHE A 54 5.99 7.50 -10.79
C PHE A 54 4.58 7.73 -10.26
N THR A 55 3.75 8.47 -11.01
CA THR A 55 2.35 8.74 -10.64
C THR A 55 1.50 7.48 -10.64
N ALA A 56 1.82 6.49 -11.49
CA ALA A 56 1.21 5.16 -11.42
C ALA A 56 1.40 4.47 -10.06
N HIS A 57 2.38 4.90 -9.26
CA HIS A 57 2.59 4.42 -7.90
C HIS A 57 1.81 5.24 -6.85
N ASP A 58 1.16 6.34 -7.25
CA ASP A 58 0.31 7.14 -6.35
C ASP A 58 -1.13 6.60 -6.27
N GLU A 59 -1.51 5.71 -7.19
CA GLU A 59 -2.79 5.01 -7.09
C GLU A 59 -2.73 4.00 -5.94
N PRO A 60 -3.70 4.04 -5.02
CA PRO A 60 -3.75 3.10 -3.92
C PRO A 60 -3.92 1.67 -4.45
N LEU A 61 -3.11 0.75 -3.96
CA LEU A 61 -3.30 -0.67 -4.17
C LEU A 61 -4.38 -1.17 -3.20
N ILE A 62 -5.61 -1.27 -3.69
CA ILE A 62 -6.76 -1.67 -2.88
C ILE A 62 -6.87 -3.20 -2.92
N LEU A 63 -6.47 -3.87 -1.85
CA LEU A 63 -6.34 -5.32 -1.81
C LEU A 63 -7.67 -6.07 -1.81
N ASN A 64 -8.75 -5.49 -1.32
CA ASN A 64 -10.06 -6.15 -1.20
C ASN A 64 -11.04 -5.75 -2.31
N THR A 65 -10.56 -5.70 -3.56
CA THR A 65 -11.36 -5.38 -4.75
C THR A 65 -11.44 -6.54 -5.74
N TRP A 66 -11.15 -7.76 -5.28
CA TRP A 66 -11.23 -8.96 -6.11
C TRP A 66 -12.60 -9.10 -6.79
N ARG A 67 -13.68 -8.73 -6.07
CA ARG A 67 -15.01 -8.51 -6.63
C ARG A 67 -15.75 -7.38 -5.91
N LYS A 68 -16.79 -6.84 -6.54
CA LYS A 68 -17.73 -5.96 -5.86
C LYS A 68 -18.65 -6.80 -4.99
N TRP A 69 -18.68 -6.49 -3.68
CA TRP A 69 -19.53 -7.22 -2.75
C TRP A 69 -20.98 -6.71 -2.82
N ASN A 70 -21.89 -7.58 -3.23
CA ASN A 70 -23.34 -7.30 -3.30
C ASN A 70 -24.17 -8.23 -2.41
N ASP A 71 -23.52 -9.18 -1.78
CA ASP A 71 -24.16 -10.17 -0.92
C ASP A 71 -24.43 -9.60 0.49
N ARG A 72 -25.03 -10.45 1.33
CA ARG A 72 -25.27 -10.12 2.73
C ARG A 72 -23.95 -9.89 3.47
N VAL A 73 -23.92 -8.88 4.33
CA VAL A 73 -22.79 -8.54 5.21
C VAL A 73 -23.07 -9.09 6.61
N ASP A 74 -22.02 -9.50 7.32
CA ASP A 74 -22.11 -9.84 8.75
C ASP A 74 -22.66 -8.61 9.52
N PRO A 75 -23.72 -8.76 10.31
CA PRO A 75 -24.27 -7.64 11.06
C PRO A 75 -23.35 -7.12 12.15
N ASP A 76 -22.33 -7.91 12.55
CA ASP A 76 -21.30 -7.52 13.52
C ASP A 76 -19.94 -7.36 12.81
N PRO A 77 -19.51 -6.12 12.53
CA PRO A 77 -18.22 -5.85 11.89
C PRO A 77 -17.01 -6.38 12.67
N VAL A 78 -17.09 -6.40 14.00
CA VAL A 78 -16.00 -6.93 14.85
C VAL A 78 -15.89 -8.44 14.66
N ASN A 79 -17.01 -9.14 14.60
CA ASN A 79 -17.03 -10.58 14.32
C ASN A 79 -16.53 -10.89 12.92
N LEU A 80 -16.93 -10.09 11.90
CA LEU A 80 -16.42 -10.21 10.53
C LEU A 80 -14.89 -10.14 10.51
N ILE A 81 -14.31 -9.09 11.09
CA ILE A 81 -12.85 -8.91 11.03
C ILE A 81 -12.08 -10.01 11.78
N LEU A 82 -12.61 -10.50 12.89
CA LEU A 82 -12.02 -11.63 13.61
C LEU A 82 -12.05 -12.92 12.77
N ARG A 83 -13.13 -13.17 12.04
CA ARG A 83 -13.26 -14.30 11.12
C ARG A 83 -12.26 -14.22 9.99
N LEU A 84 -12.11 -13.06 9.35
CA LEU A 84 -11.12 -12.82 8.29
C LEU A 84 -9.69 -13.00 8.80
N LYS A 85 -9.39 -12.44 9.98
CA LYS A 85 -8.09 -12.58 10.65
C LYS A 85 -7.76 -14.04 10.97
N LYS A 86 -8.75 -14.80 11.47
CA LYS A 86 -8.57 -16.23 11.73
C LYS A 86 -8.23 -16.96 10.44
N LYS A 87 -9.01 -16.75 9.36
CA LYS A 87 -8.79 -17.37 8.05
C LYS A 87 -7.38 -17.14 7.52
N LEU A 88 -6.91 -15.88 7.52
CA LEU A 88 -5.55 -15.57 7.08
C LEU A 88 -4.47 -16.18 8.01
N ASN A 89 -4.69 -16.16 9.33
CA ASN A 89 -3.73 -16.75 10.25
C ASN A 89 -3.62 -18.27 10.10
N ASP A 90 -4.73 -18.97 9.80
CA ASP A 90 -4.73 -20.40 9.55
C ASP A 90 -3.91 -20.73 8.28
N ILE A 91 -4.04 -19.91 7.21
CA ILE A 91 -3.21 -20.04 6.00
C ILE A 91 -1.73 -19.77 6.32
N ILE A 92 -1.42 -18.66 7.00
CA ILE A 92 -0.06 -18.32 7.39
C ILE A 92 0.59 -19.41 8.24
N ALA A 93 -0.17 -20.06 9.12
CA ALA A 93 0.34 -21.12 9.97
C ALA A 93 0.84 -22.34 9.18
N LYS A 94 0.19 -22.67 8.05
CA LYS A 94 0.62 -23.75 7.15
C LYS A 94 1.98 -23.49 6.52
N HIS A 95 2.31 -22.21 6.25
CA HIS A 95 3.52 -21.79 5.55
C HIS A 95 4.59 -21.20 6.48
N ARG A 96 4.51 -21.51 7.77
CA ARG A 96 5.56 -21.16 8.73
C ARG A 96 6.68 -22.19 8.67
N ARG A 97 7.89 -21.72 8.36
CA ARG A 97 9.09 -22.57 8.28
C ARG A 97 9.49 -23.12 9.66
N PRO A 98 9.65 -24.43 9.82
CA PRO A 98 10.03 -25.01 11.11
C PRO A 98 11.44 -24.60 11.57
N SER A 99 12.35 -24.30 10.61
CA SER A 99 13.76 -24.03 10.89
C SER A 99 14.01 -22.71 11.62
N ASP A 100 13.26 -21.65 11.30
CA ASP A 100 13.48 -20.30 11.81
C ASP A 100 12.19 -19.61 12.29
N GLY A 101 11.05 -20.28 12.15
CA GLY A 101 9.74 -19.75 12.50
C GLY A 101 9.22 -18.62 11.61
N LEU A 102 9.96 -18.29 10.55
CA LEU A 102 9.54 -17.25 9.61
C LEU A 102 8.44 -17.76 8.67
N VAL A 103 7.65 -16.83 8.16
CA VAL A 103 6.57 -17.12 7.21
C VAL A 103 7.08 -16.97 5.79
N ALA A 104 6.86 -17.99 4.95
CA ALA A 104 7.09 -17.96 3.51
C ALA A 104 5.89 -17.31 2.82
N TYR A 105 5.86 -15.98 2.75
CA TYR A 105 4.71 -15.24 2.24
C TYR A 105 4.43 -15.47 0.74
N ASP A 106 5.44 -15.80 -0.04
CA ASP A 106 5.31 -16.23 -1.44
C ASP A 106 4.58 -17.57 -1.61
N GLU A 107 4.65 -18.43 -0.61
CA GLU A 107 3.88 -19.67 -0.55
C GLU A 107 2.44 -19.41 -0.05
N VAL A 108 2.26 -18.44 0.86
CA VAL A 108 0.93 -18.01 1.32
C VAL A 108 0.10 -17.49 0.15
N GLU A 109 0.67 -16.66 -0.74
CA GLU A 109 -0.01 -16.14 -1.93
C GLU A 109 -0.50 -17.28 -2.86
N ARG A 110 0.26 -18.36 -2.96
CA ARG A 110 -0.06 -19.50 -3.83
C ARG A 110 -0.98 -20.54 -3.18
N ASP A 111 -1.30 -20.39 -1.90
CA ASP A 111 -2.22 -21.30 -1.20
C ASP A 111 -3.64 -21.18 -1.79
N VAL A 112 -4.26 -22.31 -2.10
CA VAL A 112 -5.63 -22.38 -2.66
C VAL A 112 -6.66 -21.67 -1.77
N ASP A 113 -6.46 -21.66 -0.44
CA ASP A 113 -7.36 -21.00 0.50
C ASP A 113 -7.17 -19.46 0.49
N PHE A 114 -6.05 -18.96 -0.06
CA PHE A 114 -5.75 -17.52 -0.10
C PHE A 114 -6.71 -16.76 -1.02
N THR A 115 -7.02 -17.29 -2.19
CA THR A 115 -8.04 -16.70 -3.09
C THR A 115 -9.40 -16.60 -2.41
N ALA A 116 -9.82 -17.66 -1.68
CA ALA A 116 -11.07 -17.65 -0.93
C ALA A 116 -11.04 -16.66 0.26
N PHE A 117 -9.86 -16.38 0.81
CA PHE A 117 -9.65 -15.33 1.80
C PHE A 117 -9.80 -13.95 1.15
N GLU A 118 -9.13 -13.68 0.02
CA GLU A 118 -9.23 -12.41 -0.73
C GLU A 118 -10.67 -12.09 -1.08
N GLU A 119 -11.42 -13.07 -1.62
CA GLU A 119 -12.83 -12.91 -1.90
C GLU A 119 -13.62 -12.52 -0.65
N SER A 120 -13.34 -13.17 0.48
CA SER A 120 -14.02 -12.89 1.75
C SER A 120 -13.71 -11.47 2.27
N THR A 121 -12.52 -10.91 1.97
CA THR A 121 -12.18 -9.53 2.39
C THR A 121 -13.05 -8.49 1.69
N CYS A 122 -13.63 -8.80 0.52
CA CYS A 122 -14.52 -7.90 -0.20
C CYS A 122 -15.80 -7.58 0.58
N GLU A 123 -16.20 -8.41 1.55
CA GLU A 123 -17.33 -8.15 2.44
C GLU A 123 -17.16 -6.84 3.22
N LEU A 124 -15.91 -6.43 3.52
CA LEU A 124 -15.60 -5.16 4.18
C LEU A 124 -16.08 -3.92 3.41
N GLN A 125 -16.26 -4.02 2.08
CA GLN A 125 -16.77 -2.92 1.25
C GLN A 125 -18.16 -2.41 1.67
N ARG A 126 -18.92 -3.21 2.43
CA ARG A 126 -20.30 -2.90 2.85
C ARG A 126 -20.48 -2.76 4.35
N VAL A 127 -19.39 -2.69 5.10
CA VAL A 127 -19.43 -2.51 6.56
C VAL A 127 -19.91 -1.08 6.90
N GLU A 128 -20.83 -0.95 7.84
CA GLU A 128 -21.33 0.33 8.30
C GLU A 128 -20.61 0.77 9.59
N LEU A 129 -19.51 1.52 9.44
CA LEU A 129 -18.72 2.00 10.59
C LEU A 129 -19.50 2.98 11.50
N LYS A 130 -20.50 3.70 10.95
CA LYS A 130 -21.27 4.72 11.68
C LYS A 130 -22.13 4.14 12.81
N THR A 131 -22.51 2.87 12.69
CA THR A 131 -23.35 2.19 13.68
C THR A 131 -22.58 1.62 14.86
N MET A 132 -21.26 1.59 14.78
CA MET A 132 -20.38 0.99 15.81
C MET A 132 -20.13 1.95 16.96
N SER A 133 -20.01 1.41 18.19
CA SER A 133 -19.46 2.17 19.32
C SER A 133 -18.01 2.58 19.08
N GLU A 134 -17.51 3.61 19.77
CA GLU A 134 -16.11 4.05 19.63
C GLU A 134 -15.12 2.92 20.01
N THR A 135 -15.45 2.14 21.02
CA THR A 135 -14.62 0.99 21.43
C THR A 135 -14.57 -0.09 20.35
N ASP A 136 -15.72 -0.41 19.75
CA ASP A 136 -15.80 -1.41 18.68
C ASP A 136 -15.11 -0.92 17.42
N LYS A 137 -15.24 0.37 17.06
CA LYS A 137 -14.48 0.98 15.96
C LYS A 137 -12.99 0.83 16.16
N LEU A 138 -12.49 1.14 17.37
CA LEU A 138 -11.07 1.02 17.67
C LEU A 138 -10.58 -0.43 17.55
N ALA A 139 -11.34 -1.38 18.12
CA ALA A 139 -11.04 -2.81 18.05
C ALA A 139 -11.08 -3.31 16.60
N PHE A 140 -12.08 -2.91 15.82
CA PHE A 140 -12.21 -3.21 14.40
C PHE A 140 -11.01 -2.67 13.61
N CYS A 141 -10.70 -1.37 13.72
CA CYS A 141 -9.62 -0.72 12.99
C CYS A 141 -8.25 -1.32 13.33
N LEU A 142 -8.00 -1.67 14.60
CA LEU A 142 -6.76 -2.35 15.00
C LEU A 142 -6.61 -3.72 14.33
N ASN A 143 -7.69 -4.47 14.25
CA ASN A 143 -7.69 -5.77 13.59
C ASN A 143 -7.59 -5.64 12.06
N VAL A 144 -8.27 -4.66 11.45
CA VAL A 144 -8.14 -4.33 10.02
C VAL A 144 -6.69 -3.98 9.68
N TYR A 145 -6.06 -3.09 10.44
CA TYR A 145 -4.66 -2.70 10.24
C TYR A 145 -3.73 -3.92 10.20
N ASN A 146 -3.85 -4.79 11.21
CA ASN A 146 -3.05 -6.02 11.26
C ASN A 146 -3.36 -6.99 10.12
N LEU A 147 -4.62 -7.08 9.69
CA LEU A 147 -5.04 -7.91 8.56
C LEU A 147 -4.43 -7.39 7.26
N MET A 148 -4.55 -6.08 6.99
CA MET A 148 -4.01 -5.43 5.81
C MET A 148 -2.51 -5.65 5.65
N ILE A 149 -1.72 -5.48 6.73
CA ILE A 149 -0.27 -5.71 6.70
C ILE A 149 0.06 -7.14 6.27
N LYS A 150 -0.61 -8.14 6.86
CA LYS A 150 -0.33 -9.55 6.55
C LYS A 150 -0.78 -9.92 5.15
N HIS A 151 -1.93 -9.40 4.70
CA HIS A 151 -2.42 -9.58 3.34
C HIS A 151 -1.43 -8.97 2.33
N ALA A 152 -1.00 -7.74 2.57
CA ALA A 152 -0.02 -7.06 1.72
C ALA A 152 1.33 -7.79 1.67
N PHE A 153 1.78 -8.36 2.79
CA PHE A 153 3.02 -9.16 2.78
C PHE A 153 2.91 -10.39 1.87
N ALA A 154 1.74 -10.98 1.74
CA ALA A 154 1.53 -12.08 0.81
C ALA A 154 1.54 -11.59 -0.64
N GLN A 155 0.86 -10.47 -0.97
CA GLN A 155 0.74 -10.00 -2.35
C GLN A 155 1.95 -9.23 -2.89
N VAL A 156 2.57 -8.37 -2.08
CA VAL A 156 3.65 -7.46 -2.55
C VAL A 156 4.96 -7.67 -1.83
N GLY A 157 5.01 -8.59 -0.88
CA GLY A 157 6.22 -8.85 -0.08
C GLY A 157 6.43 -7.84 1.04
N ARG A 158 7.48 -8.07 1.83
CA ARG A 158 7.89 -7.17 2.91
C ARG A 158 8.73 -6.02 2.36
N PRO A 159 8.49 -4.78 2.79
CA PRO A 159 9.34 -3.66 2.38
C PRO A 159 10.74 -3.78 2.98
N GLU A 160 11.77 -3.76 2.13
CA GLU A 160 13.18 -3.99 2.50
C GLU A 160 13.94 -2.70 2.86
N SER A 161 13.40 -1.52 2.50
CA SER A 161 14.04 -0.23 2.75
C SER A 161 13.05 0.75 3.38
N SER A 162 13.56 1.82 4.00
CA SER A 162 12.71 2.88 4.58
C SER A 162 11.79 3.52 3.54
N MET A 163 12.28 3.72 2.31
CA MET A 163 11.50 4.29 1.22
C MET A 163 10.40 3.33 0.74
N LYS A 164 10.71 2.03 0.54
CA LYS A 164 9.72 1.01 0.23
C LYS A 164 8.68 0.88 1.35
N ARG A 165 9.10 1.08 2.60
CA ARG A 165 8.20 1.06 3.75
C ARG A 165 7.23 2.24 3.71
N GLU A 166 7.70 3.47 3.49
CA GLU A 166 6.84 4.65 3.36
C GLU A 166 5.80 4.46 2.25
N PHE A 167 6.26 4.01 1.07
CA PHE A 167 5.38 3.68 -0.04
C PHE A 167 4.35 2.60 0.34
N PHE A 168 4.78 1.52 0.99
CA PHE A 168 3.91 0.43 1.43
C PHE A 168 2.77 0.95 2.32
N PHE A 169 3.08 1.77 3.33
CA PHE A 169 2.07 2.28 4.26
C PHE A 169 1.15 3.34 3.63
N SER A 170 1.63 4.08 2.63
CA SER A 170 0.84 5.11 1.95
C SER A 170 -0.09 4.54 0.87
N ASN A 171 0.27 3.43 0.22
CA ASN A 171 -0.44 2.94 -0.95
C ASN A 171 -1.27 1.67 -0.69
N ILE A 172 -0.85 0.81 0.24
CA ILE A 172 -1.66 -0.36 0.60
C ILE A 172 -2.95 0.09 1.27
N SER A 173 -4.07 -0.29 0.69
CA SER A 173 -5.39 0.20 1.09
C SER A 173 -6.44 -0.91 1.10
N TYR A 174 -7.51 -0.66 1.84
CA TYR A 174 -8.76 -1.42 1.80
C TYR A 174 -9.94 -0.49 1.52
N ASN A 175 -10.91 -0.97 0.78
CA ASN A 175 -12.23 -0.36 0.71
C ASN A 175 -13.06 -0.85 1.91
N ILE A 176 -13.47 0.06 2.79
CA ILE A 176 -14.27 -0.24 3.98
C ILE A 176 -15.50 0.66 3.96
N GLY A 177 -16.67 0.05 3.83
CA GLY A 177 -17.92 0.79 3.79
C GLY A 177 -18.06 1.74 2.59
N GLY A 178 -17.35 1.46 1.48
CA GLY A 178 -17.35 2.29 0.27
C GLY A 178 -16.22 3.32 0.22
N GLU A 179 -15.49 3.54 1.30
CA GLU A 179 -14.37 4.48 1.38
C GLU A 179 -13.03 3.74 1.38
N VAL A 180 -12.01 4.33 0.76
CA VAL A 180 -10.66 3.74 0.66
C VAL A 180 -9.77 4.28 1.77
N TYR A 181 -9.23 3.38 2.59
CA TYR A 181 -8.32 3.69 3.68
C TYR A 181 -6.97 3.01 3.46
N SER A 182 -5.89 3.81 3.43
CA SER A 182 -4.54 3.28 3.45
C SER A 182 -4.14 2.79 4.85
N LEU A 183 -3.03 2.05 4.95
CA LEU A 183 -2.44 1.71 6.24
C LEU A 183 -2.13 2.96 7.08
N ASN A 184 -1.63 4.03 6.44
CA ASN A 184 -1.37 5.31 7.10
C ASN A 184 -2.65 5.98 7.61
N ASP A 185 -3.76 5.92 6.86
CA ASP A 185 -5.04 6.49 7.29
C ASP A 185 -5.57 5.76 8.53
N VAL A 186 -5.49 4.44 8.55
CA VAL A 186 -5.90 3.64 9.71
C VAL A 186 -4.99 3.90 10.90
N GLU A 187 -3.66 3.88 10.73
CA GLU A 187 -2.71 4.08 11.83
C GLU A 187 -2.78 5.51 12.38
N ASN A 188 -2.58 6.51 11.54
CA ASN A 188 -2.39 7.89 12.00
C ASN A 188 -3.73 8.62 12.18
N GLY A 189 -4.70 8.38 11.30
CA GLY A 189 -6.02 8.98 11.35
C GLY A 189 -6.85 8.42 12.50
N ILE A 190 -6.96 7.10 12.59
CA ILE A 190 -7.87 6.44 13.53
C ILE A 190 -7.16 6.03 14.81
N LEU A 191 -6.16 5.12 14.73
CA LEU A 191 -5.54 4.53 15.93
C LEU A 191 -4.71 5.53 16.74
N ARG A 192 -4.14 6.55 16.11
CA ARG A 192 -3.32 7.57 16.76
C ARG A 192 -4.03 8.93 16.91
N GLY A 193 -5.31 9.02 16.58
CA GLY A 193 -6.12 10.23 16.74
C GLY A 193 -5.62 11.43 15.93
N ASN A 194 -5.49 11.27 14.61
CA ASN A 194 -5.04 12.29 13.65
C ASN A 194 -3.61 12.81 13.89
N LYS A 195 -2.72 11.99 14.43
CA LYS A 195 -1.30 12.35 14.52
C LYS A 195 -0.63 12.25 13.17
N LYS A 196 0.27 13.20 12.88
CA LYS A 196 1.11 13.14 11.68
C LYS A 196 1.95 11.86 11.70
N PRO A 197 2.20 11.22 10.52
CA PRO A 197 3.08 10.07 10.41
C PRO A 197 4.45 10.35 11.07
N ALA A 198 4.99 9.37 11.77
CA ALA A 198 6.34 9.43 12.28
C ALA A 198 7.29 9.08 11.12
N GLY A 199 7.70 10.05 10.33
CA GLY A 199 8.62 9.83 9.24
C GLY A 199 8.86 11.11 8.46
N PHE A 200 10.09 11.34 8.13
CA PHE A 200 10.62 12.46 7.35
C PHE A 200 10.02 13.83 7.67
N HIS A 201 10.59 14.49 8.67
CA HIS A 201 10.54 15.93 8.74
C HIS A 201 11.33 16.49 7.54
N ILE A 202 10.73 16.51 6.37
CA ILE A 202 11.13 17.49 5.37
C ILE A 202 10.64 18.80 5.96
N TYR A 203 11.59 19.55 6.53
CA TYR A 203 11.37 20.94 6.93
C TYR A 203 10.67 21.64 5.76
N ARG A 204 9.42 22.01 5.95
CA ARG A 204 8.85 23.13 5.19
C ARG A 204 9.32 24.38 5.90
N PRO A 205 10.03 25.28 5.22
CA PRO A 205 10.31 26.61 5.76
C PRO A 205 9.03 27.39 6.01
#